data_c6f937fc53375d5900f2f627990e584f
#
_entry.id   c6f937fc53375d5900f2f627990e584f
#
_cell.length_a   1.000
_cell.length_b   1.000
_cell.length_c   1.000
_cell.angle_alpha   90.00
_cell.angle_beta   90.00
_cell.angle_gamma   90.00
#
_symmetry.space_group_name_H-M   'P 1'
#
loop_
_entity.id
_entity.type
_entity.pdbx_description
1 polymer ?
#
loop_
_entity_poly.entity_id
_entity_poly.type
_entity_poly.pdbx_seq_one_letter_code
_entity_poly.pdbx_strand_id
1 'polypeptide(L)'
;MRRYTALLLLVASVAFADDRFWRDEHGNFAPNTEARSAIDGFGGWLVVTSDADWKQKWETSPDTIPRFTDAHTVARGKHVFILTFFANAKLTATGEADVTCDIDVIRPDGSSSVHQVGAVCFRGQIKGAATNVYLSAPILDFVGEPRDPVGKWLVRITLKDNVRHASLPLRTSFTLVDEKA
;
A
#
# COMPACT_ATOMS: atom_id res chain seq x y z
N MET A 1 -31.06 -45.87 37.54
CA MET A 1 -30.65 -45.44 36.21
C MET A 1 -30.06 -44.02 36.28
N ARG A 2 -28.71 -43.90 36.20
CA ARG A 2 -28.02 -42.59 36.23
C ARG A 2 -27.77 -42.15 34.79
N ARG A 3 -28.39 -41.03 34.39
CA ARG A 3 -28.16 -40.39 33.08
C ARG A 3 -26.93 -39.50 33.19
N TYR A 4 -25.86 -39.84 32.48
CA TYR A 4 -24.70 -38.97 32.31
C TYR A 4 -24.96 -38.06 31.12
N THR A 5 -25.11 -36.75 31.36
CA THR A 5 -25.20 -35.74 30.30
C THR A 5 -23.75 -35.36 29.96
N ALA A 6 -23.29 -35.75 28.79
CA ALA A 6 -21.98 -35.34 28.25
C ALA A 6 -22.09 -33.90 27.74
N LEU A 7 -21.36 -32.98 28.37
CA LEU A 7 -21.22 -31.60 27.96
C LEU A 7 -20.15 -31.54 26.85
N LEU A 8 -20.54 -31.37 25.59
CA LEU A 8 -19.61 -31.12 24.48
C LEU A 8 -19.11 -29.69 24.57
N LEU A 9 -17.85 -29.52 24.98
CA LEU A 9 -17.15 -28.22 24.86
C LEU A 9 -16.74 -28.00 23.40
N LEU A 10 -17.43 -27.07 22.70
CA LEU A 10 -17.01 -26.56 21.41
C LEU A 10 -15.82 -25.65 21.66
N VAL A 11 -14.61 -26.12 21.35
CA VAL A 11 -13.41 -25.27 21.28
C VAL A 11 -13.47 -24.53 19.96
N ALA A 12 -13.87 -23.26 19.98
CA ALA A 12 -13.75 -22.37 18.85
C ALA A 12 -12.25 -22.09 18.60
N SER A 13 -11.68 -22.69 17.56
CA SER A 13 -10.34 -22.36 17.10
C SER A 13 -10.36 -20.93 16.54
N VAL A 14 -9.77 -19.98 17.26
CA VAL A 14 -9.49 -18.64 16.74
C VAL A 14 -8.38 -18.81 15.72
N ALA A 15 -8.70 -18.80 14.43
CA ALA A 15 -7.72 -18.70 13.38
C ALA A 15 -7.11 -17.28 13.46
N PHE A 16 -5.86 -17.20 13.95
CA PHE A 16 -5.09 -15.97 13.84
C PHE A 16 -4.76 -15.78 12.35
N ALA A 17 -5.23 -14.68 11.77
CA ALA A 17 -4.82 -14.28 10.44
C ALA A 17 -3.28 -14.11 10.44
N ASP A 18 -2.59 -14.78 9.52
CA ASP A 18 -1.15 -14.64 9.38
C ASP A 18 -0.88 -13.38 8.54
N ASP A 19 -0.65 -12.25 9.21
CA ASP A 19 -0.34 -10.97 8.58
C ASP A 19 1.10 -10.90 8.01
N ARG A 20 1.83 -12.02 8.02
CA ARG A 20 3.20 -12.09 7.52
C ARG A 20 3.18 -12.42 6.03
N PHE A 21 3.49 -11.42 5.22
CA PHE A 21 3.60 -11.59 3.77
C PHE A 21 4.99 -11.19 3.25
N TRP A 22 5.47 -10.01 3.69
CA TRP A 22 6.71 -9.43 3.19
C TRP A 22 7.95 -10.18 3.66
N ARG A 23 8.94 -10.28 2.77
CA ARG A 23 10.23 -10.91 3.07
C ARG A 23 11.36 -9.92 2.79
N ASP A 24 12.44 -10.06 3.54
CA ASP A 24 13.70 -9.36 3.29
C ASP A 24 14.51 -10.04 2.17
N GLU A 25 15.67 -9.48 1.84
CA GLU A 25 16.60 -10.02 0.83
C GLU A 25 17.16 -11.40 1.17
N HIS A 26 17.05 -11.85 2.42
CA HIS A 26 17.45 -13.17 2.88
C HIS A 26 16.29 -14.16 2.95
N GLY A 27 15.07 -13.74 2.55
CA GLY A 27 13.86 -14.56 2.58
C GLY A 27 13.19 -14.66 3.95
N ASN A 28 13.68 -13.98 4.99
CA ASN A 28 13.04 -13.92 6.30
C ASN A 28 11.81 -13.01 6.26
N PHE A 29 10.83 -13.28 7.11
CA PHE A 29 9.68 -12.38 7.24
C PHE A 29 10.12 -11.01 7.72
N ALA A 30 9.81 -9.99 6.93
CA ALA A 30 9.98 -8.60 7.31
C ALA A 30 8.78 -8.11 8.13
N PRO A 31 8.99 -7.31 9.19
CA PRO A 31 7.91 -6.78 9.99
C PRO A 31 7.02 -5.84 9.18
N ASN A 32 5.74 -5.80 9.52
CA ASN A 32 4.84 -4.78 9.03
C ASN A 32 5.28 -3.40 9.54
N THR A 33 5.18 -2.40 8.67
CA THR A 33 5.38 -0.98 8.97
C THR A 33 4.14 -0.20 8.57
N GLU A 34 4.07 1.09 8.89
CA GLU A 34 2.96 1.94 8.43
C GLU A 34 2.89 2.06 6.91
N ALA A 35 4.05 2.03 6.23
CA ALA A 35 4.13 2.15 4.77
C ALA A 35 4.13 0.81 4.04
N ARG A 36 4.42 -0.31 4.71
CA ARG A 36 4.45 -1.64 4.12
C ARG A 36 3.87 -2.65 5.10
N SER A 37 2.73 -3.21 4.75
CA SER A 37 1.99 -4.11 5.64
C SER A 37 1.24 -5.19 4.87
N ALA A 38 0.65 -6.12 5.58
CA ALA A 38 -0.23 -7.14 5.03
C ALA A 38 -1.37 -7.43 6.00
N ILE A 39 -2.50 -7.88 5.46
CA ILE A 39 -3.66 -8.37 6.19
C ILE A 39 -4.25 -9.56 5.44
N ASP A 40 -4.50 -10.66 6.12
CA ASP A 40 -5.04 -11.90 5.53
C ASP A 40 -4.27 -12.36 4.28
N GLY A 41 -2.94 -12.14 4.26
CA GLY A 41 -2.08 -12.43 3.13
C GLY A 41 -2.14 -11.42 1.97
N PHE A 42 -3.02 -10.42 1.98
CA PHE A 42 -3.02 -9.31 1.03
C PHE A 42 -1.96 -8.28 1.44
N GLY A 43 -0.95 -8.08 0.60
CA GLY A 43 0.16 -7.18 0.85
C GLY A 43 -0.03 -5.82 0.22
N GLY A 44 0.44 -4.77 0.89
CA GLY A 44 0.49 -3.40 0.38
C GLY A 44 1.81 -2.71 0.73
N TRP A 45 2.26 -1.84 -0.17
CA TRP A 45 3.46 -1.03 0.03
C TRP A 45 3.26 0.36 -0.59
N LEU A 46 3.49 1.39 0.21
CA LEU A 46 3.35 2.80 -0.15
C LEU A 46 4.73 3.45 -0.15
N VAL A 47 5.11 4.05 -1.27
CA VAL A 47 6.42 4.70 -1.48
C VAL A 47 6.20 6.15 -1.88
N VAL A 48 6.96 7.06 -1.29
CA VAL A 48 7.12 8.43 -1.78
C VAL A 48 8.54 8.57 -2.27
N THR A 49 8.73 8.81 -3.57
CA THR A 49 10.05 8.86 -4.20
C THR A 49 10.24 10.13 -5.03
N SER A 50 11.47 10.64 -5.04
CA SER A 50 11.89 11.73 -5.93
C SER A 50 12.52 11.21 -7.25
N ASP A 51 12.53 9.92 -7.45
CA ASP A 51 13.12 9.30 -8.64
C ASP A 51 12.31 9.65 -9.88
N ALA A 52 12.81 10.54 -10.73
CA ALA A 52 12.16 10.89 -11.99
C ALA A 52 12.09 9.70 -12.97
N ASP A 53 12.98 8.73 -12.80
CA ASP A 53 13.07 7.49 -13.58
C ASP A 53 12.31 6.31 -12.94
N TRP A 54 11.41 6.58 -11.96
CA TRP A 54 10.67 5.54 -11.23
C TRP A 54 9.99 4.52 -12.15
N LYS A 55 9.48 4.97 -13.30
CA LYS A 55 8.83 4.10 -14.28
C LYS A 55 9.81 3.13 -14.91
N GLN A 56 11.00 3.60 -15.29
CA GLN A 56 12.06 2.73 -15.85
C GLN A 56 12.54 1.72 -14.80
N LYS A 57 12.68 2.15 -13.54
CA LYS A 57 13.01 1.25 -12.43
C LYS A 57 11.95 0.18 -12.22
N TRP A 58 10.68 0.55 -12.37
CA TRP A 58 9.57 -0.41 -12.24
C TRP A 58 9.49 -1.37 -13.42
N GLU A 59 9.75 -0.92 -14.64
CA GLU A 59 9.67 -1.71 -15.88
C GLU A 59 10.93 -2.59 -16.13
N THR A 60 11.80 -2.78 -15.14
CA THR A 60 12.94 -3.69 -15.23
C THR A 60 12.50 -5.15 -15.27
N SER A 61 13.46 -6.06 -15.56
CA SER A 61 13.21 -7.51 -15.57
C SER A 61 12.53 -7.97 -14.28
N PRO A 62 11.56 -8.91 -14.35
CA PRO A 62 10.89 -9.48 -13.17
C PRO A 62 11.85 -10.07 -12.13
N ASP A 63 13.07 -10.43 -12.52
CA ASP A 63 14.11 -10.92 -11.61
C ASP A 63 14.82 -9.81 -10.83
N THR A 64 14.48 -8.54 -11.12
CA THR A 64 15.07 -7.38 -10.48
C THR A 64 14.08 -6.77 -9.50
N ILE A 65 14.50 -6.57 -8.25
CA ILE A 65 13.70 -5.83 -7.26
C ILE A 65 14.00 -4.34 -7.46
N PRO A 66 13.03 -3.53 -7.93
CA PRO A 66 13.26 -2.10 -8.11
C PRO A 66 13.54 -1.43 -6.76
N ARG A 67 14.56 -0.57 -6.73
CA ARG A 67 14.91 0.23 -5.55
C ARG A 67 14.55 1.68 -5.81
N PHE A 68 13.66 2.21 -4.99
CA PHE A 68 13.25 3.61 -5.01
C PHE A 68 13.95 4.38 -3.89
N THR A 69 14.31 5.62 -4.18
CA THR A 69 14.86 6.54 -3.18
C THR A 69 13.72 7.16 -2.40
N ASP A 70 13.63 6.89 -1.10
CA ASP A 70 12.60 7.48 -0.25
C ASP A 70 12.78 9.01 -0.15
N ALA A 71 11.75 9.75 -0.53
CA ALA A 71 11.74 11.20 -0.45
C ALA A 71 11.18 11.66 0.91
N HIS A 72 12.07 11.82 1.89
CA HIS A 72 11.68 12.34 3.22
C HIS A 72 11.52 13.87 3.24
N THR A 73 12.28 14.57 2.40
CA THR A 73 12.25 16.02 2.26
C THR A 73 12.21 16.41 0.78
N VAL A 74 11.33 17.34 0.44
CA VAL A 74 11.08 17.81 -0.92
C VAL A 74 11.18 19.32 -0.94
N ALA A 75 12.01 19.87 -1.81
CA ALA A 75 12.05 21.30 -2.03
C ALA A 75 10.87 21.74 -2.91
N ARG A 76 10.36 22.95 -2.67
CA ARG A 76 9.31 23.56 -3.49
C ARG A 76 9.69 23.54 -4.98
N GLY A 77 8.74 23.25 -5.85
CA GLY A 77 8.97 23.11 -7.29
C GLY A 77 9.60 21.78 -7.73
N LYS A 78 9.99 20.90 -6.80
CA LYS A 78 10.45 19.55 -7.12
C LYS A 78 9.30 18.56 -7.08
N HIS A 79 9.40 17.54 -7.94
CA HIS A 79 8.43 16.46 -8.01
C HIS A 79 8.71 15.37 -6.97
N VAL A 80 7.65 14.80 -6.44
CA VAL A 80 7.66 13.48 -5.81
C VAL A 80 6.51 12.65 -6.32
N PHE A 81 6.78 11.36 -6.49
CA PHE A 81 5.83 10.38 -6.95
C PHE A 81 5.39 9.52 -5.77
N ILE A 82 4.07 9.38 -5.61
CA ILE A 82 3.47 8.53 -4.61
C ILE A 82 3.02 7.27 -5.33
N LEU A 83 3.76 6.18 -5.09
CA LEU A 83 3.56 4.89 -5.71
C LEU A 83 2.93 3.95 -4.70
N THR A 84 1.84 3.31 -5.09
CA THR A 84 1.18 2.31 -4.26
C THR A 84 1.28 0.96 -4.94
N PHE A 85 1.74 -0.03 -4.19
CA PHE A 85 1.88 -1.40 -4.68
C PHE A 85 0.99 -2.32 -3.87
N PHE A 86 0.50 -3.37 -4.52
CA PHE A 86 -0.20 -4.46 -3.86
C PHE A 86 0.36 -5.82 -4.30
N ALA A 87 0.12 -6.84 -3.52
CA ALA A 87 0.49 -8.21 -3.82
C ALA A 87 -0.54 -9.18 -3.24
N ASN A 88 -0.65 -10.34 -3.87
CA ASN A 88 -1.50 -11.44 -3.45
C ASN A 88 -2.98 -11.06 -3.28
N ALA A 89 -3.50 -10.21 -4.19
CA ALA A 89 -4.92 -9.98 -4.27
C ALA A 89 -5.68 -11.29 -4.54
N LYS A 90 -6.82 -11.49 -3.91
CA LYS A 90 -7.66 -12.66 -4.16
C LYS A 90 -8.28 -12.54 -5.56
N LEU A 91 -8.22 -13.62 -6.31
CA LEU A 91 -8.77 -13.67 -7.66
C LEU A 91 -10.20 -14.22 -7.65
N THR A 92 -11.01 -13.72 -8.57
CA THR A 92 -12.30 -14.32 -8.91
C THR A 92 -12.11 -15.69 -9.56
N ALA A 93 -13.19 -16.43 -9.78
CA ALA A 93 -13.17 -17.69 -10.52
C ALA A 93 -12.65 -17.54 -11.97
N THR A 94 -12.73 -16.32 -12.54
CA THR A 94 -12.21 -15.98 -13.88
C THR A 94 -10.77 -15.47 -13.86
N GLY A 95 -10.11 -15.44 -12.68
CA GLY A 95 -8.70 -15.02 -12.55
C GLY A 95 -8.50 -13.50 -12.49
N GLU A 96 -9.55 -12.75 -12.19
CA GLU A 96 -9.50 -11.29 -12.10
C GLU A 96 -9.32 -10.82 -10.67
N ALA A 97 -8.52 -9.79 -10.46
CA ALA A 97 -8.45 -9.04 -9.21
C ALA A 97 -9.29 -7.76 -9.30
N ASP A 98 -9.87 -7.34 -8.18
CA ASP A 98 -10.58 -6.07 -8.03
C ASP A 98 -10.08 -5.39 -6.74
N VAL A 99 -9.23 -4.38 -6.93
CA VAL A 99 -8.63 -3.59 -5.85
C VAL A 99 -9.05 -2.14 -6.00
N THR A 100 -9.68 -1.59 -4.96
CA THR A 100 -9.99 -0.15 -4.87
C THR A 100 -9.15 0.50 -3.78
N CYS A 101 -9.03 1.84 -3.83
CA CYS A 101 -8.29 2.60 -2.84
C CYS A 101 -9.08 3.81 -2.34
N ASP A 102 -8.94 4.11 -1.05
CA ASP A 102 -9.18 5.46 -0.56
C ASP A 102 -7.83 6.16 -0.47
N ILE A 103 -7.76 7.40 -0.93
CA ILE A 103 -6.53 8.18 -1.08
C ILE A 103 -6.70 9.53 -0.39
N ASP A 104 -5.82 9.82 0.57
CA ASP A 104 -5.74 11.12 1.24
C ASP A 104 -4.31 11.65 1.17
N VAL A 105 -4.16 12.90 0.72
CA VAL A 105 -2.94 13.69 0.91
C VAL A 105 -3.31 14.89 1.76
N ILE A 106 -2.71 15.00 2.94
CA ILE A 106 -3.10 15.92 3.99
C ILE A 106 -1.98 16.94 4.21
N ARG A 107 -2.33 18.20 4.19
CA ARG A 107 -1.42 19.33 4.43
C ARG A 107 -0.96 19.39 5.89
N PRO A 108 0.10 20.15 6.20
CA PRO A 108 0.58 20.36 7.56
C PRO A 108 -0.47 20.92 8.53
N ASP A 109 -1.43 21.71 8.03
CA ASP A 109 -2.54 22.28 8.81
C ASP A 109 -3.70 21.31 9.03
N GLY A 110 -3.61 20.08 8.51
CA GLY A 110 -4.65 19.07 8.60
C GLY A 110 -5.72 19.14 7.50
N SER A 111 -5.69 20.14 6.63
CA SER A 111 -6.61 20.22 5.50
C SER A 111 -6.27 19.19 4.42
N SER A 112 -7.28 18.74 3.68
CA SER A 112 -7.07 17.81 2.58
C SER A 112 -6.56 18.52 1.33
N SER A 113 -5.50 17.99 0.71
CA SER A 113 -5.06 18.36 -0.64
C SER A 113 -5.66 17.42 -1.69
N VAL A 114 -5.70 16.13 -1.37
CA VAL A 114 -6.37 15.10 -2.16
C VAL A 114 -7.25 14.31 -1.20
N HIS A 115 -8.49 14.08 -1.60
CA HIS A 115 -9.42 13.18 -0.93
C HIS A 115 -10.21 12.43 -1.99
N GLN A 116 -9.97 11.15 -2.14
CA GLN A 116 -10.65 10.30 -3.11
C GLN A 116 -11.02 8.98 -2.44
N VAL A 117 -12.29 8.61 -2.53
CA VAL A 117 -12.83 7.37 -1.97
C VAL A 117 -13.19 6.42 -3.09
N GLY A 118 -12.79 5.15 -2.96
CA GLY A 118 -13.16 4.09 -3.88
C GLY A 118 -12.55 4.22 -5.29
N ALA A 119 -11.38 4.87 -5.43
CA ALA A 119 -10.65 4.89 -6.69
C ALA A 119 -10.35 3.46 -7.16
N VAL A 120 -10.45 3.19 -8.45
CA VAL A 120 -10.06 1.90 -9.02
C VAL A 120 -8.53 1.84 -9.05
N CYS A 121 -7.94 1.05 -8.15
CA CYS A 121 -6.50 0.86 -8.06
C CYS A 121 -5.98 -0.26 -8.97
N PHE A 122 -6.78 -1.29 -9.14
CA PHE A 122 -6.57 -2.33 -10.15
C PHE A 122 -7.89 -3.06 -10.41
N ARG A 123 -8.20 -3.32 -11.67
CA ARG A 123 -9.31 -4.19 -12.06
C ARG A 123 -8.98 -4.93 -13.34
N GLY A 124 -9.02 -6.26 -13.28
CA GLY A 124 -8.78 -7.12 -14.42
C GLY A 124 -7.95 -8.34 -14.11
N GLN A 125 -7.49 -9.03 -15.16
CA GLN A 125 -6.71 -10.23 -15.03
C GLN A 125 -5.28 -9.93 -14.56
N ILE A 126 -4.81 -10.70 -13.58
CA ILE A 126 -3.42 -10.68 -13.13
C ILE A 126 -2.57 -11.47 -14.13
N LYS A 127 -1.54 -10.80 -14.67
CA LYS A 127 -0.53 -11.46 -15.52
C LYS A 127 0.62 -11.93 -14.64
N GLY A 128 0.79 -13.22 -14.49
CA GLY A 128 1.80 -13.83 -13.63
C GLY A 128 1.23 -14.34 -12.30
N ALA A 129 2.10 -14.59 -11.32
CA ALA A 129 1.68 -15.08 -10.01
C ALA A 129 0.97 -13.97 -9.21
N ALA A 130 -0.13 -14.29 -8.54
CA ALA A 130 -0.84 -13.33 -7.69
C ALA A 130 0.05 -12.77 -6.57
N THR A 131 1.04 -13.56 -6.12
CA THR A 131 2.03 -13.17 -5.12
C THR A 131 3.11 -12.19 -5.61
N ASN A 132 3.16 -11.91 -6.92
CA ASN A 132 4.02 -10.85 -7.43
C ASN A 132 3.52 -9.49 -6.91
N VAL A 133 4.43 -8.52 -6.89
CA VAL A 133 4.09 -7.13 -6.57
C VAL A 133 3.56 -6.47 -7.85
N TYR A 134 2.47 -5.75 -7.71
CA TYR A 134 1.82 -5.01 -8.80
C TYR A 134 1.73 -3.54 -8.43
N LEU A 135 2.04 -2.67 -9.39
CA LEU A 135 1.83 -1.24 -9.24
C LEU A 135 0.36 -0.92 -9.45
N SER A 136 -0.24 -0.20 -8.51
CA SER A 136 -1.63 0.25 -8.60
C SER A 136 -1.76 1.60 -9.32
N ALA A 137 -2.94 1.89 -9.85
CA ALA A 137 -3.35 3.22 -10.28
C ALA A 137 -4.21 3.87 -9.18
N PRO A 138 -4.37 5.22 -9.12
CA PRO A 138 -3.56 6.19 -9.85
C PRO A 138 -2.16 6.36 -9.24
N ILE A 139 -1.20 6.77 -10.06
CA ILE A 139 0.07 7.32 -9.59
C ILE A 139 -0.16 8.80 -9.28
N LEU A 140 0.23 9.25 -8.09
CA LEU A 140 0.16 10.66 -7.74
C LEU A 140 1.51 11.32 -7.99
N ASP A 141 1.50 12.40 -8.76
CA ASP A 141 2.65 13.29 -8.97
C ASP A 141 2.37 14.57 -8.17
N PHE A 142 3.14 14.77 -7.11
CA PHE A 142 3.04 15.97 -6.26
C PHE A 142 4.18 16.92 -6.59
N VAL A 143 3.81 18.19 -6.79
CA VAL A 143 4.76 19.30 -6.92
C VAL A 143 4.37 20.36 -5.88
N GLY A 144 5.31 20.72 -5.01
CA GLY A 144 5.06 21.78 -4.04
C GLY A 144 4.90 23.14 -4.72
N GLU A 145 3.69 23.67 -4.76
CA GLU A 145 3.39 24.97 -5.35
C GLU A 145 3.79 26.15 -4.43
N PRO A 146 3.90 27.39 -4.93
CA PRO A 146 4.27 28.56 -4.13
C PRO A 146 3.35 28.81 -2.94
N ARG A 147 2.07 28.41 -3.01
CA ARG A 147 1.06 28.60 -1.95
C ARG A 147 0.94 27.41 -1.00
N ASP A 148 1.57 26.30 -1.30
CA ASP A 148 1.53 25.13 -0.44
C ASP A 148 2.26 25.39 0.87
N PRO A 149 1.70 25.02 2.03
CA PRO A 149 2.36 25.21 3.31
C PRO A 149 3.59 24.32 3.43
N VAL A 150 4.72 24.89 3.84
CA VAL A 150 5.89 24.11 4.25
C VAL A 150 5.58 23.30 5.50
N GLY A 151 6.24 22.17 5.64
CA GLY A 151 6.02 21.27 6.78
C GLY A 151 5.70 19.84 6.35
N LYS A 152 5.22 19.05 7.31
CA LYS A 152 4.97 17.63 7.14
C LYS A 152 3.63 17.37 6.43
N TRP A 153 3.71 16.78 5.25
CA TRP A 153 2.58 16.28 4.48
C TRP A 153 2.37 14.80 4.78
N LEU A 154 1.14 14.39 5.03
CA LEU A 154 0.78 13.03 5.33
C LEU A 154 0.07 12.39 4.13
N VAL A 155 0.51 11.20 3.75
CA VAL A 155 -0.13 10.38 2.72
C VAL A 155 -0.76 9.17 3.38
N ARG A 156 -2.04 8.94 3.15
CA ARG A 156 -2.78 7.76 3.58
C ARG A 156 -3.41 7.09 2.38
N ILE A 157 -3.21 5.79 2.28
CA ILE A 157 -3.87 4.97 1.26
C ILE A 157 -4.50 3.78 1.98
N THR A 158 -5.78 3.55 1.74
CA THR A 158 -6.42 2.30 2.17
C THR A 158 -6.66 1.44 0.95
N LEU A 159 -5.84 0.40 0.77
CA LEU A 159 -6.06 -0.62 -0.27
C LEU A 159 -7.21 -1.54 0.16
N LYS A 160 -8.12 -1.83 -0.76
CA LYS A 160 -9.27 -2.72 -0.52
C LYS A 160 -9.27 -3.82 -1.57
N ASP A 161 -9.01 -5.05 -1.14
CA ASP A 161 -9.22 -6.25 -1.96
C ASP A 161 -10.71 -6.64 -1.88
N ASN A 162 -11.47 -6.28 -2.92
CA ASN A 162 -12.92 -6.43 -2.93
C ASN A 162 -13.35 -7.91 -3.02
N VAL A 163 -12.51 -8.78 -3.56
CA VAL A 163 -12.78 -10.23 -3.65
C VAL A 163 -12.50 -10.94 -2.33
N ARG A 164 -11.46 -10.50 -1.61
CA ARG A 164 -11.09 -11.01 -0.28
C ARG A 164 -11.94 -10.40 0.83
N HIS A 165 -12.50 -9.20 0.62
CA HIS A 165 -13.13 -8.33 1.62
C HIS A 165 -12.14 -7.86 2.71
N ALA A 166 -10.90 -7.59 2.30
CA ALA A 166 -9.84 -7.07 3.18
C ALA A 166 -9.59 -5.59 2.90
N SER A 167 -9.29 -4.83 3.96
CA SER A 167 -8.91 -3.42 3.89
C SER A 167 -7.59 -3.21 4.61
N LEU A 168 -6.59 -2.72 3.89
CA LEU A 168 -5.22 -2.54 4.36
C LEU A 168 -4.87 -1.05 4.37
N PRO A 169 -4.85 -0.40 5.56
CA PRO A 169 -4.42 0.98 5.68
C PRO A 169 -2.90 1.08 5.61
N LEU A 170 -2.41 2.01 4.80
CA LEU A 170 -0.99 2.35 4.65
C LEU A 170 -0.82 3.85 4.91
N ARG A 171 0.33 4.23 5.47
CA ARG A 171 0.65 5.61 5.79
C ARG A 171 2.12 5.91 5.61
N THR A 172 2.43 7.06 5.03
CA THR A 172 3.76 7.63 4.98
C THR A 172 3.69 9.16 5.02
N SER A 173 4.82 9.85 4.98
CA SER A 173 4.88 11.30 4.97
C SER A 173 6.16 11.81 4.33
N PHE A 174 6.10 13.03 3.81
CA PHE A 174 7.28 13.81 3.40
C PHE A 174 7.19 15.23 3.96
N THR A 175 8.30 15.94 3.99
CA THR A 175 8.36 17.33 4.45
C THR A 175 8.63 18.24 3.27
N LEU A 176 7.68 19.14 2.96
CA LEU A 176 7.89 20.22 1.99
C LEU A 176 8.71 21.32 2.65
N VAL A 177 9.76 21.75 1.98
CA VAL A 177 10.63 22.86 2.39
C VAL A 177 10.75 23.88 1.27
N ASP A 178 11.07 25.13 1.63
CA ASP A 178 11.42 26.13 0.61
C ASP A 178 12.73 25.75 -0.09
N GLU A 179 12.84 26.11 -1.37
CA GLU A 179 14.10 25.93 -2.09
C GLU A 179 15.17 26.80 -1.40
N LYS A 180 16.32 26.22 -1.06
CA LYS A 180 17.42 27.01 -0.52
C LYS A 180 17.94 27.94 -1.63
N ALA A 181 17.88 29.24 -1.36
CA ALA A 181 18.48 30.26 -2.20
C ALA A 181 19.99 30.04 -2.37
#